data_665e75ef2327da0cea8ea8dcbfad8c8d
#
_entry.id   665e75ef2327da0cea8ea8dcbfad8c8d
#
_cell.length_a   1.000
_cell.length_b   1.000
_cell.length_c   1.000
_cell.angle_alpha   90.00
_cell.angle_beta   90.00
_cell.angle_gamma   90.00
#
_symmetry.space_group_name_H-M   'P 1'
#
loop_
_entity.id
_entity.type
_entity.pdbx_description
1 polymer ?
#
loop_
_entity_poly.entity_id
_entity_poly.type
_entity_poly.pdbx_seq_one_letter_code
_entity_poly.pdbx_strand_id
1 'polypeptide(L)'
;MVKTWDQVRQDAIDAGRLDPKRVEELARMQLDRVRAYQLAQVRKALGLNQTDVATSMGISQARVSKIERGALETAQVGTLKAYVRALGGEVEVVARFGDESIVIAG
;
A
#
# COMPACT_ATOMS: atom_id res chain seq x y z
N MET A 1 -30.72 0.42 10.38
CA MET A 1 -29.64 -0.55 10.09
C MET A 1 -28.59 0.11 9.21
N VAL A 2 -27.35 0.06 9.62
CA VAL A 2 -26.25 0.66 8.86
C VAL A 2 -25.82 -0.33 7.78
N LYS A 3 -25.76 0.12 6.53
CA LYS A 3 -25.26 -0.69 5.42
C LYS A 3 -23.73 -0.78 5.50
N THR A 4 -23.19 -1.94 5.16
CA THR A 4 -21.74 -2.09 4.97
C THR A 4 -21.31 -1.33 3.71
N TRP A 5 -20.00 -1.03 3.61
CA TRP A 5 -19.45 -0.41 2.41
C TRP A 5 -19.74 -1.26 1.16
N ASP A 6 -19.64 -2.60 1.27
CA ASP A 6 -19.92 -3.50 0.14
C ASP A 6 -21.37 -3.42 -0.31
N GLN A 7 -22.32 -3.31 0.62
CA GLN A 7 -23.73 -3.14 0.28
C GLN A 7 -24.01 -1.81 -0.40
N VAL A 8 -23.44 -0.72 0.10
CA VAL A 8 -23.57 0.61 -0.51
C VAL A 8 -23.02 0.61 -1.93
N ARG A 9 -21.85 0.01 -2.11
CA ARG A 9 -21.21 -0.11 -3.41
C ARG A 9 -22.05 -0.93 -4.38
N GLN A 10 -22.57 -2.09 -3.95
CA GLN A 10 -23.38 -2.96 -4.79
C GLN A 10 -24.70 -2.29 -5.17
N ASP A 11 -25.36 -1.62 -4.23
CA ASP A 11 -26.58 -0.87 -4.50
C ASP A 11 -26.37 0.20 -5.57
N ALA A 12 -25.24 0.90 -5.51
CA ALA A 12 -24.90 1.92 -6.50
C ALA A 12 -24.59 1.33 -7.88
N ILE A 13 -23.95 0.17 -7.94
CA ILE A 13 -23.71 -0.57 -9.20
C ILE A 13 -25.04 -1.02 -9.81
N ASP A 14 -25.90 -1.64 -9.00
CA ASP A 14 -27.21 -2.16 -9.44
C ASP A 14 -28.12 -1.02 -9.94
N ALA A 15 -27.99 0.15 -9.35
CA ALA A 15 -28.72 1.35 -9.78
C ALA A 15 -28.12 2.03 -11.01
N GLY A 16 -27.03 1.51 -11.58
CA GLY A 16 -26.35 2.08 -12.73
C GLY A 16 -25.57 3.38 -12.43
N ARG A 17 -25.33 3.68 -11.15
CA ARG A 17 -24.65 4.91 -10.74
C ARG A 17 -23.13 4.77 -10.70
N LEU A 18 -22.60 3.54 -10.63
CA LEU A 18 -21.18 3.27 -10.58
C LEU A 18 -20.79 2.22 -11.62
N ASP A 19 -19.67 2.46 -12.29
CA ASP A 19 -19.00 1.45 -13.12
C ASP A 19 -18.26 0.49 -12.20
N PRO A 20 -18.51 -0.85 -12.27
CA PRO A 20 -17.82 -1.83 -11.44
C PRO A 20 -16.29 -1.75 -11.52
N LYS A 21 -15.73 -1.53 -12.71
CA LYS A 21 -14.27 -1.39 -12.88
C LYS A 21 -13.73 -0.18 -12.14
N ARG A 22 -14.44 0.95 -12.21
CA ARG A 22 -14.06 2.17 -11.51
C ARG A 22 -14.12 2.00 -10.00
N VAL A 23 -15.13 1.28 -9.51
CA VAL A 23 -15.27 0.96 -8.09
C VAL A 23 -14.10 0.12 -7.59
N GLU A 24 -13.68 -0.90 -8.36
CA GLU A 24 -12.52 -1.73 -8.01
C GLU A 24 -11.23 -0.92 -7.98
N GLU A 25 -11.03 -0.03 -8.94
CA GLU A 25 -9.86 0.86 -8.97
C GLU A 25 -9.82 1.75 -7.73
N LEU A 26 -10.94 2.37 -7.38
CA LEU A 26 -11.03 3.23 -6.20
C LEU A 26 -10.78 2.46 -4.91
N ALA A 27 -11.32 1.25 -4.80
CA ALA A 27 -11.09 0.39 -3.63
C ALA A 27 -9.61 0.02 -3.48
N ARG A 28 -8.92 -0.30 -4.57
CA ARG A 28 -7.48 -0.57 -4.55
C ARG A 28 -6.66 0.65 -4.15
N MET A 29 -7.00 1.83 -4.68
CA MET A 29 -6.32 3.08 -4.32
C MET A 29 -6.46 3.38 -2.84
N GLN A 30 -7.64 3.16 -2.27
CA GLN A 30 -7.86 3.37 -0.84
C GLN A 30 -7.08 2.38 0.02
N LEU A 31 -7.03 1.11 -0.39
CA LEU A 31 -6.27 0.09 0.31
C LEU A 31 -4.77 0.40 0.30
N ASP A 32 -4.24 0.88 -0.82
CA ASP A 32 -2.85 1.32 -0.91
C ASP A 32 -2.55 2.48 0.04
N ARG A 33 -3.45 3.45 0.14
CA ARG A 33 -3.29 4.56 1.08
C ARG A 33 -3.28 4.10 2.53
N VAL A 34 -4.15 3.14 2.89
CA VAL A 34 -4.19 2.57 4.23
C VAL A 34 -2.87 1.84 4.54
N ARG A 35 -2.37 1.05 3.62
CA ARG A 35 -1.11 0.32 3.77
C ARG A 35 0.08 1.28 3.88
N ALA A 36 0.12 2.31 3.04
CA ALA A 36 1.15 3.33 3.09
C ALA A 36 1.12 4.09 4.42
N TYR A 37 -0.08 4.42 4.91
CA TYR A 37 -0.26 5.04 6.21
C TYR A 37 0.27 4.16 7.34
N GLN A 38 0.00 2.85 7.29
CA GLN A 38 0.50 1.91 8.28
C GLN A 38 2.04 1.89 8.30
N LEU A 39 2.69 1.91 7.14
CA LEU A 39 4.15 2.00 7.05
C LEU A 39 4.67 3.28 7.68
N ALA A 40 4.02 4.41 7.41
CA ALA A 40 4.38 5.69 8.02
C ALA A 40 4.24 5.66 9.55
N GLN A 41 3.22 4.98 10.07
CA GLN A 41 3.03 4.81 11.52
C GLN A 41 4.15 3.96 12.14
N VAL A 42 4.59 2.89 11.47
CA VAL A 42 5.74 2.09 11.92
C VAL A 42 6.99 2.97 11.99
N ARG A 43 7.25 3.78 10.95
CA ARG A 43 8.37 4.71 10.94
C ARG A 43 8.33 5.66 12.15
N LYS A 44 7.19 6.28 12.39
CA LYS A 44 7.00 7.21 13.50
C LYS A 44 7.18 6.54 14.86
N ALA A 45 6.66 5.33 15.01
CA ALA A 45 6.80 4.54 16.24
C ALA A 45 8.27 4.20 16.56
N LEU A 46 9.11 4.10 15.51
CA LEU A 46 10.55 3.86 15.65
C LEU A 46 11.33 5.15 15.94
N GLY A 47 10.67 6.32 15.97
CA GLY A 47 11.33 7.60 16.19
C GLY A 47 12.08 8.14 14.99
N LEU A 48 11.83 7.61 13.79
CA LEU A 48 12.48 8.03 12.55
C LEU A 48 11.62 9.07 11.82
N ASN A 49 12.26 10.08 11.25
CA ASN A 49 11.57 11.01 10.34
C ASN A 49 11.81 10.60 8.88
N GLN A 50 11.12 11.26 7.95
CA GLN A 50 11.25 10.94 6.53
C GLN A 50 12.67 11.20 6.01
N THR A 51 13.35 12.19 6.53
CA THR A 51 14.72 12.50 6.17
C THR A 51 15.69 11.39 6.58
N ASP A 52 15.51 10.82 7.78
CA ASP A 52 16.32 9.69 8.25
C ASP A 52 16.21 8.50 7.30
N VAL A 53 14.99 8.16 6.90
CA VAL A 53 14.72 7.06 5.97
C VAL A 53 15.28 7.37 4.58
N ALA A 54 15.10 8.59 4.09
CA ALA A 54 15.62 9.02 2.80
C ALA A 54 17.15 8.91 2.74
N THR A 55 17.83 9.34 3.79
CA THR A 55 19.29 9.22 3.90
C THR A 55 19.73 7.77 3.86
N SER A 56 19.06 6.91 4.63
CA SER A 56 19.35 5.47 4.65
C SER A 56 19.14 4.80 3.30
N MET A 57 18.15 5.25 2.53
CA MET A 57 17.83 4.70 1.21
C MET A 57 18.64 5.32 0.09
N GLY A 58 19.32 6.45 0.31
CA GLY A 58 20.01 7.21 -0.74
C GLY A 58 19.05 7.89 -1.73
N ILE A 59 17.87 8.30 -1.28
CA ILE A 59 16.86 8.99 -2.09
C ILE A 59 16.45 10.30 -1.43
N SER A 60 15.62 11.09 -2.12
CA SER A 60 15.11 12.34 -1.59
C SER A 60 13.99 12.10 -0.56
N GLN A 61 13.84 13.03 0.38
CA GLN A 61 12.73 13.04 1.33
C GLN A 61 11.37 13.11 0.59
N ALA A 62 11.30 13.83 -0.52
CA ALA A 62 10.10 13.92 -1.33
C ALA A 62 9.66 12.55 -1.87
N ARG A 63 10.60 11.67 -2.25
CA ARG A 63 10.30 10.31 -2.69
C ARG A 63 9.78 9.45 -1.55
N VAL A 64 10.36 9.56 -0.36
CA VAL A 64 9.85 8.87 0.84
C VAL A 64 8.42 9.34 1.14
N SER A 65 8.17 10.63 1.10
CA SER A 65 6.85 11.19 1.30
C SER A 65 5.84 10.62 0.29
N LYS A 66 6.24 10.47 -0.98
CA LYS A 66 5.39 9.91 -2.03
C LYS A 66 5.03 8.44 -1.76
N ILE A 67 5.98 7.64 -1.30
CA ILE A 67 5.73 6.25 -0.91
C ILE A 67 4.68 6.21 0.20
N GLU A 68 4.82 7.05 1.21
CA GLU A 68 3.92 7.10 2.37
C GLU A 68 2.54 7.68 2.06
N ARG A 69 2.35 8.27 0.89
CA ARG A 69 1.05 8.80 0.44
C ARG A 69 0.26 7.85 -0.45
N GLY A 70 0.74 6.63 -0.66
CA GLY A 70 -0.05 5.60 -1.31
C GLY A 70 0.43 5.14 -2.68
N ALA A 71 1.69 5.40 -3.04
CA ALA A 71 2.24 4.95 -4.33
C ALA A 71 2.80 3.52 -4.28
N LEU A 72 2.17 2.61 -3.52
CA LEU A 72 2.70 1.25 -3.29
C LEU A 72 2.58 0.35 -4.51
N GLU A 73 1.44 0.37 -5.22
CA GLU A 73 1.23 -0.47 -6.40
C GLU A 73 2.15 -0.12 -7.56
N THR A 74 2.48 1.17 -7.69
CA THR A 74 3.35 1.66 -8.76
C THR A 74 4.81 1.69 -8.37
N ALA A 75 5.12 1.45 -7.10
CA ALA A 75 6.49 1.39 -6.63
C ALA A 75 7.15 0.09 -7.07
N GLN A 76 8.43 0.18 -7.42
CA GLN A 76 9.21 -1.03 -7.71
C GLN A 76 9.44 -1.83 -6.42
N VAL A 77 9.47 -3.15 -6.54
CA VAL A 77 9.72 -4.04 -5.40
C VAL A 77 11.03 -3.69 -4.69
N GLY A 78 12.08 -3.38 -5.44
CA GLY A 78 13.37 -2.96 -4.88
C GLY A 78 13.27 -1.71 -4.01
N THR A 79 12.46 -0.75 -4.42
CA THR A 79 12.20 0.48 -3.64
C THR A 79 11.46 0.17 -2.34
N LEU A 80 10.42 -0.68 -2.41
CA LEU A 80 9.69 -1.10 -1.21
C LEU A 80 10.56 -1.89 -0.25
N LYS A 81 11.41 -2.79 -0.76
CA LYS A 81 12.38 -3.53 0.04
C LYS A 81 13.34 -2.58 0.76
N ALA A 82 13.87 -1.59 0.07
CA ALA A 82 14.79 -0.62 0.65
C ALA A 82 14.10 0.21 1.75
N TYR A 83 12.86 0.65 1.50
CA TYR A 83 12.08 1.39 2.49
C TYR A 83 11.83 0.56 3.76
N VAL A 84 11.32 -0.66 3.60
CA VAL A 84 11.00 -1.52 4.75
C VAL A 84 12.27 -1.92 5.51
N ARG A 85 13.38 -2.18 4.82
CA ARG A 85 14.68 -2.45 5.46
C ARG A 85 15.20 -1.26 6.25
N ALA A 86 14.98 -0.04 5.76
CA ALA A 86 15.33 1.17 6.49
C ALA A 86 14.57 1.30 7.82
N LEU A 87 13.39 0.67 7.92
CA LEU A 87 12.61 0.57 9.16
C LEU A 87 12.97 -0.66 10.00
N GLY A 88 13.87 -1.50 9.54
CA GLY A 88 14.27 -2.73 10.25
C GLY A 88 13.42 -3.95 9.93
N GLY A 89 12.56 -3.87 8.90
CA GLY A 89 11.69 -4.97 8.47
C GLY A 89 12.19 -5.70 7.23
N GLU A 90 11.37 -6.61 6.74
CA GLU A 90 11.62 -7.39 5.53
C GLU A 90 10.37 -7.42 4.66
N VAL A 91 10.56 -7.49 3.34
CA VAL A 91 9.47 -7.63 2.37
C VAL A 91 9.54 -9.00 1.71
N GLU A 92 8.40 -9.66 1.66
CA GLU A 92 8.23 -10.87 0.86
C GLU A 92 7.26 -10.59 -0.30
N VAL A 93 7.56 -11.12 -1.48
CA VAL A 93 6.65 -11.13 -2.61
C VAL A 93 6.18 -12.56 -2.83
N VAL A 94 4.88 -12.76 -2.75
CA VAL A 94 4.27 -14.09 -2.81
C VAL A 94 3.40 -14.19 -4.05
N ALA A 95 3.63 -15.25 -4.83
CA ALA A 95 2.75 -15.63 -5.93
C ALA A 95 1.78 -16.72 -5.42
N ARG A 96 0.49 -16.56 -5.73
CA ARG A 96 -0.55 -17.51 -5.33
C ARG A 96 -1.20 -18.12 -6.56
N PHE A 97 -1.27 -19.45 -6.57
CA PHE A 97 -1.89 -20.25 -7.62
C PHE A 97 -2.90 -21.19 -6.95
N GLY A 98 -4.16 -20.76 -6.85
CA GLY A 98 -5.15 -21.50 -6.09
C GLY A 98 -4.75 -21.60 -4.61
N ASP A 99 -4.56 -22.82 -4.12
CA ASP A 99 -4.17 -23.08 -2.73
C ASP A 99 -2.64 -23.07 -2.51
N GLU A 100 -1.86 -22.96 -3.57
CA GLU A 100 -0.41 -22.94 -3.48
C GLU A 100 0.12 -21.50 -3.38
N SER A 101 1.19 -21.32 -2.60
CA SER A 101 1.88 -20.05 -2.45
C SER A 101 3.38 -20.27 -2.61
N ILE A 102 4.01 -19.40 -3.41
CA ILE A 102 5.45 -19.44 -3.66
C ILE A 102 6.03 -18.09 -3.32
N VAL A 103 7.02 -18.03 -2.45
CA VAL A 103 7.77 -16.81 -2.19
C VAL A 103 8.77 -16.62 -3.32
N ILE A 104 8.60 -15.56 -4.12
CA ILE A 104 9.42 -15.32 -5.31
C ILE A 104 10.48 -14.25 -5.08
N ALA A 105 10.36 -13.48 -4.01
CA ALA A 105 11.35 -12.51 -3.58
C ALA A 105 11.17 -12.25 -2.08
N GLY A 106 12.26 -12.12 -1.39
CA GLY A 106 12.25 -11.89 0.05
C GLY A 106 13.59 -11.47 0.61
#